data_0015ebbdc4a2d63413fa07d29215cfc6
#
_entry.id   0015ebbdc4a2d63413fa07d29215cfc6
#
_cell.length_a   1.000
_cell.length_b   1.000
_cell.length_c   1.000
_cell.angle_alpha   90.00
_cell.angle_beta   90.00
_cell.angle_gamma   90.00
#
_symmetry.space_group_name_H-M   'P 1'
#
loop_
_entity.id
_entity.type
_entity.pdbx_description
1 polymer ?
#
loop_
_entity_poly.entity_id
_entity_poly.type
_entity_poly.pdbx_seq_one_letter_code
_entity_poly.pdbx_strand_id
1 'polypeptide(L)'
;MRFLSFYFTVFMKTNVLFLLLIISGVSYGQKPTASVNDLGFMSGTWVVSHEWGDMEEFWGPPMGNCMVSSYRCVKDGKVVFYEFVVIEQSGDIPVMKLRHFNPGSIGWEEKNKPLDYPLIALEKNKAVFGPKDQSLKLSYALVSGNLEVVLEEKNKKGEWEKIEFLYKRKEN
;
A
#
# COMPACT_ATOMS: atom_id res chain seq x y z
N MET A 1 54.18 18.39 -74.89
CA MET A 1 54.51 18.30 -73.44
C MET A 1 53.29 18.77 -72.66
N ARG A 2 52.54 17.87 -72.10
CA ARG A 2 51.30 18.15 -71.41
C ARG A 2 51.47 17.84 -69.93
N PHE A 3 51.27 18.85 -69.05
CA PHE A 3 51.21 18.70 -67.61
C PHE A 3 49.85 18.27 -67.19
N LEU A 4 49.72 17.09 -66.54
CA LEU A 4 48.51 16.63 -65.89
C LEU A 4 48.52 17.18 -64.42
N SER A 5 47.55 18.02 -64.10
CA SER A 5 47.28 18.50 -62.75
C SER A 5 46.36 17.46 -62.08
N PHE A 6 46.83 16.87 -60.98
CA PHE A 6 46.04 16.00 -60.13
C PHE A 6 45.41 16.82 -59.01
N TYR A 7 44.11 17.01 -59.03
CA TYR A 7 43.35 17.57 -57.94
C TYR A 7 43.04 16.48 -56.91
N PHE A 8 43.63 16.62 -55.73
CA PHE A 8 43.37 15.78 -54.61
C PHE A 8 42.17 16.38 -53.81
N THR A 9 40.98 15.79 -53.93
CA THR A 9 39.78 16.22 -53.19
C THR A 9 39.79 15.55 -51.84
N VAL A 10 40.09 16.34 -50.78
CA VAL A 10 40.00 15.90 -49.38
C VAL A 10 38.52 15.93 -48.96
N PHE A 11 37.92 14.75 -48.80
CA PHE A 11 36.60 14.62 -48.23
C PHE A 11 36.66 14.70 -46.69
N MET A 12 36.34 15.88 -46.16
CA MET A 12 36.17 16.06 -44.71
C MET A 12 34.86 15.39 -44.28
N LYS A 13 34.99 14.24 -43.62
CA LYS A 13 33.83 13.58 -42.92
C LYS A 13 33.57 14.34 -41.63
N THR A 14 32.53 15.15 -41.60
CA THR A 14 32.00 15.78 -40.40
C THR A 14 31.30 14.73 -39.56
N ASN A 15 31.95 14.24 -38.51
CA ASN A 15 31.30 13.41 -37.51
C ASN A 15 30.45 14.30 -36.60
N VAL A 16 29.14 14.31 -36.82
CA VAL A 16 28.17 14.91 -35.88
C VAL A 16 27.99 13.92 -34.74
N LEU A 17 28.68 14.19 -33.64
CA LEU A 17 28.50 13.47 -32.36
C LEU A 17 27.19 13.94 -31.76
N PHE A 18 26.12 13.14 -31.89
CA PHE A 18 24.84 13.35 -31.20
C PHE A 18 25.05 12.99 -29.73
N LEU A 19 25.31 14.00 -28.89
CA LEU A 19 25.34 13.84 -27.44
C LEU A 19 23.91 13.70 -26.92
N LEU A 20 23.43 12.45 -26.76
CA LEU A 20 22.18 12.13 -26.07
C LEU A 20 22.36 12.45 -24.58
N LEU A 21 21.92 13.65 -24.15
CA LEU A 21 21.74 13.99 -22.75
C LEU A 21 20.58 13.13 -22.20
N ILE A 22 20.92 12.01 -21.56
CA ILE A 22 19.99 11.26 -20.73
C ILE A 22 19.76 12.10 -19.47
N ILE A 23 18.73 12.93 -19.49
CA ILE A 23 18.22 13.58 -18.27
C ILE A 23 17.56 12.47 -17.47
N SER A 24 18.32 11.87 -16.57
CA SER A 24 17.78 11.02 -15.51
C SER A 24 16.98 11.93 -14.58
N GLY A 25 15.71 12.11 -14.89
CA GLY A 25 14.78 12.80 -13.99
C GLY A 25 14.78 12.03 -12.68
N VAL A 26 15.37 12.61 -11.63
CA VAL A 26 15.16 12.16 -10.27
C VAL A 26 13.69 12.40 -10.00
N SER A 27 12.88 11.35 -10.16
CA SER A 27 11.49 11.36 -9.74
C SER A 27 11.51 11.46 -8.21
N TYR A 28 11.46 12.66 -7.69
CA TYR A 28 11.05 12.87 -6.31
C TYR A 28 9.65 12.28 -6.21
N GLY A 29 9.53 11.16 -5.53
CA GLY A 29 8.23 10.54 -5.27
C GLY A 29 7.33 11.61 -4.65
N GLN A 30 6.36 12.11 -5.42
CA GLN A 30 5.35 13.03 -4.90
C GLN A 30 4.68 12.31 -3.75
N LYS A 31 4.61 13.00 -2.60
CA LYS A 31 3.80 12.49 -1.48
C LYS A 31 2.40 12.22 -2.03
N PRO A 32 1.82 11.06 -1.77
CA PRO A 32 0.46 10.79 -2.24
C PRO A 32 -0.49 11.86 -1.68
N THR A 33 -1.29 12.46 -2.55
CA THR A 33 -2.45 13.26 -2.14
C THR A 33 -3.67 12.37 -2.34
N ALA A 34 -4.42 12.11 -1.30
CA ALA A 34 -5.53 11.17 -1.32
C ALA A 34 -6.61 11.58 -0.33
N SER A 35 -7.85 11.27 -0.66
CA SER A 35 -9.01 11.44 0.20
C SER A 35 -9.42 10.09 0.82
N VAL A 36 -10.01 10.11 2.01
CA VAL A 36 -10.66 8.93 2.58
C VAL A 36 -11.71 8.35 1.63
N ASN A 37 -12.36 9.17 0.80
CA ASN A 37 -13.32 8.69 -0.20
C ASN A 37 -12.69 7.76 -1.26
N ASP A 38 -11.42 7.90 -1.55
CA ASP A 38 -10.70 7.05 -2.51
C ASP A 38 -10.54 5.61 -2.00
N LEU A 39 -10.75 5.39 -0.69
CA LEU A 39 -10.68 4.10 -0.01
C LEU A 39 -12.01 3.35 0.01
N GLY A 40 -13.07 3.94 -0.56
CA GLY A 40 -14.42 3.36 -0.58
C GLY A 40 -14.51 1.95 -1.16
N PHE A 41 -13.52 1.50 -1.96
CA PHE A 41 -13.44 0.15 -2.50
C PHE A 41 -13.30 -0.93 -1.42
N MET A 42 -12.81 -0.58 -0.23
CA MET A 42 -12.67 -1.49 0.92
C MET A 42 -14.02 -1.78 1.59
N SER A 43 -15.05 -0.96 1.37
CA SER A 43 -16.35 -1.04 2.07
C SER A 43 -17.02 -2.38 1.86
N GLY A 44 -17.54 -2.96 2.94
CA GLY A 44 -18.26 -4.22 2.95
C GLY A 44 -17.89 -5.11 4.12
N THR A 45 -18.46 -6.32 4.13
CA THR A 45 -18.10 -7.38 5.07
C THR A 45 -17.31 -8.44 4.32
N TRP A 46 -16.17 -8.78 4.83
CA TRP A 46 -15.18 -9.65 4.22
C TRP A 46 -14.86 -10.81 5.13
N VAL A 47 -14.73 -12.03 4.58
CA VAL A 47 -14.45 -13.25 5.34
C VAL A 47 -13.34 -14.06 4.69
N VAL A 48 -12.50 -14.67 5.51
CA VAL A 48 -11.46 -15.61 5.08
C VAL A 48 -11.20 -16.65 6.17
N SER A 49 -10.92 -17.91 5.76
CA SER A 49 -10.36 -18.92 6.65
C SER A 49 -8.86 -18.99 6.44
N HIS A 50 -8.10 -18.89 7.51
CA HIS A 50 -6.64 -18.89 7.54
C HIS A 50 -6.12 -19.81 8.67
N GLU A 51 -4.83 -20.12 8.69
CA GLU A 51 -4.23 -20.92 9.78
C GLU A 51 -4.38 -20.30 11.18
N TRP A 52 -4.53 -18.96 11.25
CA TRP A 52 -4.81 -18.25 12.50
C TRP A 52 -6.23 -18.45 13.00
N GLY A 53 -7.19 -18.73 12.11
CA GLY A 53 -8.60 -18.91 12.39
C GLY A 53 -9.50 -18.39 11.28
N ASP A 54 -10.81 -18.40 11.53
CA ASP A 54 -11.81 -17.76 10.67
C ASP A 54 -11.85 -16.26 11.00
N MET A 55 -11.70 -15.44 9.96
CA MET A 55 -11.59 -13.99 10.10
C MET A 55 -12.78 -13.32 9.43
N GLU A 56 -13.29 -12.29 10.07
CA GLU A 56 -14.29 -11.39 9.51
C GLU A 56 -13.84 -9.95 9.72
N GLU A 57 -13.85 -9.17 8.65
CA GLU A 57 -13.52 -7.74 8.65
C GLU A 57 -14.67 -6.95 8.02
N PHE A 58 -15.20 -5.98 8.74
CA PHE A 58 -16.24 -5.07 8.27
C PHE A 58 -15.65 -3.69 8.08
N TRP A 59 -15.83 -3.12 6.90
CA TRP A 59 -15.51 -1.73 6.58
C TRP A 59 -16.78 -0.95 6.29
N GLY A 60 -17.07 0.06 7.10
CA GLY A 60 -18.10 1.06 6.79
C GLY A 60 -17.72 1.89 5.55
N PRO A 61 -18.70 2.41 4.78
CA PRO A 61 -18.39 3.35 3.71
C PRO A 61 -17.77 4.64 4.26
N PRO A 62 -17.00 5.39 3.44
CA PRO A 62 -16.54 6.71 3.83
C PRO A 62 -17.71 7.59 4.29
N MET A 63 -17.54 8.24 5.43
CA MET A 63 -18.52 9.16 5.98
C MET A 63 -17.78 10.37 6.60
N GLY A 64 -18.07 11.56 6.09
CA GLY A 64 -17.31 12.75 6.46
C GLY A 64 -15.84 12.60 6.05
N ASN A 65 -14.94 12.69 7.02
CA ASN A 65 -13.51 12.57 6.82
C ASN A 65 -12.92 11.26 7.35
N CYS A 66 -13.73 10.21 7.53
CA CYS A 66 -13.28 8.94 8.11
C CYS A 66 -13.93 7.71 7.49
N MET A 67 -13.29 6.56 7.71
CA MET A 67 -13.84 5.21 7.59
C MET A 67 -13.59 4.46 8.90
N VAL A 68 -14.46 3.50 9.21
CA VAL A 68 -14.36 2.69 10.42
C VAL A 68 -14.43 1.21 10.06
N SER A 69 -13.59 0.40 10.71
CA SER A 69 -13.61 -1.05 10.59
C SER A 69 -13.64 -1.73 11.94
N SER A 70 -14.26 -2.91 11.97
CA SER A 70 -14.13 -3.88 13.04
C SER A 70 -13.68 -5.21 12.45
N TYR A 71 -12.76 -5.87 13.16
CA TYR A 71 -12.22 -7.17 12.78
C TYR A 71 -12.29 -8.15 13.95
N ARG A 72 -12.46 -9.44 13.62
CA ARG A 72 -12.36 -10.53 14.58
C ARG A 72 -11.70 -11.75 13.95
N CYS A 73 -10.90 -12.45 14.74
CA CYS A 73 -10.36 -13.77 14.44
C CYS A 73 -10.94 -14.79 15.42
N VAL A 74 -11.49 -15.90 14.91
CA VAL A 74 -12.12 -16.96 15.69
C VAL A 74 -11.44 -18.29 15.37
N LYS A 75 -11.00 -19.04 16.40
CA LYS A 75 -10.42 -20.38 16.24
C LYS A 75 -11.09 -21.32 17.23
N ASP A 76 -11.50 -22.49 16.74
CA ASP A 76 -12.20 -23.51 17.55
C ASP A 76 -13.44 -22.96 18.28
N GLY A 77 -14.21 -22.10 17.59
CA GLY A 77 -15.40 -21.45 18.11
C GLY A 77 -15.18 -20.38 19.17
N LYS A 78 -13.92 -19.96 19.40
CA LYS A 78 -13.57 -18.93 20.38
C LYS A 78 -12.87 -17.76 19.70
N VAL A 79 -13.18 -16.54 20.13
CA VAL A 79 -12.45 -15.35 19.68
C VAL A 79 -11.01 -15.43 20.16
N VAL A 80 -10.07 -15.27 19.23
CA VAL A 80 -8.63 -15.18 19.51
C VAL A 80 -8.27 -13.73 19.83
N PHE A 81 -8.64 -12.82 18.94
CA PHE A 81 -8.50 -11.36 19.12
C PHE A 81 -9.48 -10.64 18.20
N TYR A 82 -9.63 -9.35 18.44
CA TYR A 82 -10.36 -8.45 17.56
C TYR A 82 -9.66 -7.10 17.46
N GLU A 83 -10.00 -6.34 16.42
CA GLU A 83 -9.44 -5.02 16.15
C GLU A 83 -10.54 -4.00 15.93
N PHE A 84 -10.21 -2.77 16.26
CA PHE A 84 -10.95 -1.59 15.85
C PHE A 84 -10.03 -0.67 15.09
N VAL A 85 -10.44 -0.30 13.89
CA VAL A 85 -9.65 0.52 12.97
C VAL A 85 -10.43 1.76 12.58
N VAL A 86 -9.78 2.90 12.61
CA VAL A 86 -10.29 4.15 12.07
C VAL A 86 -9.30 4.68 11.04
N ILE A 87 -9.76 5.00 9.84
CA ILE A 87 -8.97 5.77 8.88
C ILE A 87 -9.51 7.19 8.89
N GLU A 88 -8.67 8.16 9.21
CA GLU A 88 -9.03 9.58 9.27
C GLU A 88 -8.20 10.39 8.28
N GLN A 89 -8.82 11.43 7.67
CA GLN A 89 -8.08 12.38 6.87
C GLN A 89 -7.14 13.21 7.76
N SER A 90 -5.87 13.22 7.43
CA SER A 90 -4.83 14.00 8.13
C SER A 90 -4.04 14.83 7.14
N GLY A 91 -4.45 16.09 6.94
CA GLY A 91 -3.89 16.92 5.87
C GLY A 91 -4.16 16.30 4.50
N ASP A 92 -3.10 16.07 3.73
CA ASP A 92 -3.19 15.60 2.33
C ASP A 92 -3.39 14.10 2.18
N ILE A 93 -3.29 13.32 3.27
CA ILE A 93 -3.38 11.84 3.22
C ILE A 93 -4.25 11.27 4.34
N PRO A 94 -4.94 10.14 4.09
CA PRO A 94 -5.53 9.32 5.15
C PRO A 94 -4.48 8.69 6.05
N VAL A 95 -4.80 8.55 7.34
CA VAL A 95 -4.01 7.81 8.32
C VAL A 95 -4.89 6.75 8.97
N MET A 96 -4.47 5.51 8.88
CA MET A 96 -5.09 4.39 9.57
C MET A 96 -4.59 4.34 11.02
N LYS A 97 -5.54 4.22 11.96
CA LYS A 97 -5.28 4.04 13.39
C LYS A 97 -5.87 2.72 13.83
N LEU A 98 -5.01 1.82 14.26
CA LEU A 98 -5.37 0.44 14.60
C LEU A 98 -5.21 0.20 16.10
N ARG A 99 -6.17 -0.54 16.68
CA ARG A 99 -6.12 -1.08 18.04
C ARG A 99 -6.52 -2.53 18.06
N HIS A 100 -5.71 -3.32 18.75
CA HIS A 100 -5.99 -4.73 19.00
C HIS A 100 -6.56 -4.93 20.41
N PHE A 101 -7.34 -5.99 20.56
CA PHE A 101 -7.92 -6.37 21.82
C PHE A 101 -7.93 -7.90 21.98
N ASN A 102 -7.56 -8.35 23.18
CA ASN A 102 -7.89 -9.71 23.61
C ASN A 102 -9.37 -9.82 23.98
N PRO A 103 -9.91 -11.04 24.08
CA PRO A 103 -11.24 -11.28 24.66
C PRO A 103 -11.40 -10.54 25.99
N GLY A 104 -12.60 -9.95 26.19
CA GLY A 104 -12.88 -9.09 27.35
C GLY A 104 -12.52 -7.62 27.13
N SER A 105 -12.27 -7.19 25.88
CA SER A 105 -11.93 -5.81 25.51
C SER A 105 -10.62 -5.29 26.14
N ILE A 106 -9.66 -6.19 26.34
CA ILE A 106 -8.37 -5.85 26.91
C ILE A 106 -7.45 -5.40 25.77
N GLY A 107 -7.18 -4.08 25.67
CA GLY A 107 -6.34 -3.51 24.61
C GLY A 107 -4.88 -3.94 24.73
N TRP A 108 -4.21 -4.08 23.56
CA TRP A 108 -2.78 -4.35 23.50
C TRP A 108 -1.97 -3.06 23.58
N GLU A 109 -2.44 -2.02 22.92
CA GLU A 109 -1.79 -0.72 22.88
C GLU A 109 -2.14 0.14 24.10
N GLU A 110 -1.23 1.04 24.46
CA GLU A 110 -1.48 2.04 25.49
C GLU A 110 -2.72 2.90 25.14
N LYS A 111 -3.48 3.32 26.17
CA LYS A 111 -4.77 4.00 26.04
C LYS A 111 -4.82 5.12 24.99
N ASN A 112 -3.76 5.90 24.86
CA ASN A 112 -3.71 7.07 23.96
C ASN A 112 -2.71 6.92 22.80
N LYS A 113 -2.25 5.69 22.51
CA LYS A 113 -1.24 5.41 21.47
C LYS A 113 -1.72 4.26 20.58
N PRO A 114 -2.63 4.51 19.64
CA PRO A 114 -2.94 3.52 18.60
C PRO A 114 -1.70 3.29 17.72
N LEU A 115 -1.71 2.22 16.94
CA LEU A 115 -0.75 2.07 15.84
C LEU A 115 -1.17 3.00 14.70
N ASP A 116 -0.29 3.90 14.31
CA ASP A 116 -0.53 4.89 13.24
C ASP A 116 0.16 4.45 11.94
N TYR A 117 -0.63 4.22 10.91
CA TYR A 117 -0.17 3.84 9.58
C TYR A 117 -0.64 4.87 8.54
N PRO A 118 0.16 5.90 8.24
CA PRO A 118 -0.10 6.81 7.12
C PRO A 118 -0.26 6.05 5.79
N LEU A 119 -1.09 6.57 4.90
CA LEU A 119 -1.14 6.10 3.52
C LEU A 119 0.21 6.36 2.82
N ILE A 120 0.80 5.32 2.26
CA ILE A 120 2.10 5.38 1.56
C ILE A 120 1.89 5.45 0.05
N ALA A 121 0.92 4.68 -0.46
CA ALA A 121 0.60 4.64 -1.88
C ALA A 121 -0.89 4.41 -2.09
N LEU A 122 -1.42 4.99 -3.17
CA LEU A 122 -2.78 4.79 -3.63
C LEU A 122 -2.77 4.57 -5.15
N GLU A 123 -3.40 3.49 -5.57
CA GLU A 123 -3.70 3.16 -6.96
C GLU A 123 -5.20 2.90 -7.08
N LYS A 124 -5.70 2.73 -8.32
CA LYS A 124 -7.09 2.35 -8.50
C LYS A 124 -7.39 1.04 -7.76
N ASN A 125 -8.31 1.09 -6.79
CA ASN A 125 -8.71 -0.05 -5.98
C ASN A 125 -7.57 -0.71 -5.18
N LYS A 126 -6.51 0.03 -4.87
CA LYS A 126 -5.42 -0.47 -4.04
C LYS A 126 -4.84 0.65 -3.18
N ALA A 127 -4.71 0.39 -1.89
CA ALA A 127 -4.10 1.29 -0.91
C ALA A 127 -3.01 0.57 -0.12
N VAL A 128 -1.94 1.27 0.18
CA VAL A 128 -0.83 0.77 1.01
C VAL A 128 -0.64 1.71 2.18
N PHE A 129 -0.65 1.15 3.38
CA PHE A 129 -0.42 1.85 4.64
C PHE A 129 0.85 1.33 5.31
N GLY A 130 1.47 2.13 6.13
CA GLY A 130 2.61 1.68 6.93
C GLY A 130 3.14 2.74 7.87
N PRO A 131 3.90 2.34 8.92
CA PRO A 131 4.50 3.26 9.85
C PRO A 131 5.62 4.09 9.19
N LYS A 132 5.97 5.20 9.84
CA LYS A 132 7.00 6.13 9.32
C LYS A 132 8.39 5.49 9.20
N ASP A 133 8.70 4.50 9.99
CA ASP A 133 9.98 3.77 9.97
C ASP A 133 10.05 2.69 8.87
N GLN A 134 8.94 2.51 8.13
CA GLN A 134 8.83 1.54 7.04
C GLN A 134 9.16 0.09 7.47
N SER A 135 8.90 -0.27 8.74
CA SER A 135 9.10 -1.62 9.26
C SER A 135 8.01 -2.58 8.82
N LEU A 136 6.86 -2.04 8.38
CA LEU A 136 5.66 -2.79 7.99
C LEU A 136 4.99 -2.12 6.80
N LYS A 137 4.33 -2.92 5.96
CA LYS A 137 3.37 -2.48 4.93
C LYS A 137 2.11 -3.31 5.04
N LEU A 138 0.97 -2.62 5.06
CA LEU A 138 -0.35 -3.24 5.02
C LEU A 138 -1.07 -2.76 3.76
N SER A 139 -1.29 -3.68 2.83
CA SER A 139 -1.91 -3.39 1.53
C SER A 139 -3.31 -3.96 1.47
N TYR A 140 -4.24 -3.18 0.96
CA TYR A 140 -5.60 -3.58 0.59
C TYR A 140 -5.78 -3.41 -0.90
N ALA A 141 -6.26 -4.44 -1.60
CA ALA A 141 -6.57 -4.36 -3.03
C ALA A 141 -7.88 -5.08 -3.35
N LEU A 142 -8.78 -4.42 -4.09
CA LEU A 142 -10.00 -5.06 -4.60
C LEU A 142 -9.70 -5.66 -5.97
N VAL A 143 -9.61 -6.99 -6.04
CA VAL A 143 -9.26 -7.75 -7.24
C VAL A 143 -10.36 -8.78 -7.54
N SER A 144 -10.99 -8.66 -8.70
CA SER A 144 -12.04 -9.59 -9.15
C SER A 144 -13.16 -9.81 -8.11
N GLY A 145 -13.52 -8.76 -7.35
CA GLY A 145 -14.58 -8.80 -6.34
C GLY A 145 -14.15 -9.34 -4.97
N ASN A 146 -12.89 -9.76 -4.82
CA ASN A 146 -12.28 -10.15 -3.54
C ASN A 146 -11.43 -9.02 -2.98
N LEU A 147 -11.28 -8.95 -1.66
CA LEU A 147 -10.35 -8.03 -1.01
C LEU A 147 -9.06 -8.79 -0.67
N GLU A 148 -8.00 -8.49 -1.39
CA GLU A 148 -6.66 -8.99 -1.08
C GLU A 148 -6.04 -8.09 -0.01
N VAL A 149 -5.66 -8.67 1.12
CA VAL A 149 -4.94 -7.98 2.19
C VAL A 149 -3.58 -8.62 2.33
N VAL A 150 -2.54 -7.81 2.28
CA VAL A 150 -1.15 -8.27 2.37
C VAL A 150 -0.46 -7.53 3.48
N LEU A 151 0.02 -8.28 4.46
CA LEU A 151 0.90 -7.80 5.51
C LEU A 151 2.34 -8.17 5.16
N GLU A 152 3.20 -7.17 5.01
CA GLU A 152 4.64 -7.34 4.87
C GLU A 152 5.31 -6.70 6.07
N GLU A 153 6.11 -7.45 6.82
CA GLU A 153 6.78 -6.99 8.02
C GLU A 153 8.24 -7.42 8.03
N LYS A 154 9.13 -6.59 8.56
CA LYS A 154 10.52 -6.95 8.76
C LYS A 154 10.67 -7.79 10.03
N ASN A 155 11.23 -8.99 9.88
CA ASN A 155 11.58 -9.83 11.01
C ASN A 155 12.78 -9.25 11.80
N LYS A 156 13.15 -9.90 12.89
CA LYS A 156 14.29 -9.48 13.74
C LYS A 156 15.65 -9.42 13.03
N LYS A 157 15.76 -10.07 11.85
CA LYS A 157 16.96 -10.04 11.00
C LYS A 157 16.91 -8.93 9.96
N GLY A 158 15.80 -8.18 9.86
CA GLY A 158 15.57 -7.15 8.86
C GLY A 158 15.12 -7.69 7.50
N GLU A 159 14.79 -8.98 7.40
CA GLU A 159 14.25 -9.61 6.19
C GLU A 159 12.73 -9.40 6.14
N TRP A 160 12.19 -9.20 4.94
CA TRP A 160 10.75 -9.06 4.77
C TRP A 160 10.06 -10.42 4.82
N GLU A 161 9.06 -10.55 5.69
CA GLU A 161 8.10 -11.64 5.73
C GLU A 161 6.76 -11.15 5.19
N LYS A 162 6.03 -12.03 4.50
CA LYS A 162 4.78 -11.70 3.83
C LYS A 162 3.69 -12.68 4.25
N ILE A 163 2.53 -12.15 4.61
CA ILE A 163 1.31 -12.90 4.87
C ILE A 163 0.22 -12.36 3.96
N GLU A 164 -0.49 -13.25 3.28
CA GLU A 164 -1.55 -12.89 2.32
C GLU A 164 -2.89 -13.43 2.79
N PHE A 165 -3.91 -12.58 2.73
CA PHE A 165 -5.27 -12.93 3.03
C PHE A 165 -6.15 -12.62 1.82
N LEU A 166 -6.80 -13.64 1.26
CA LEU A 166 -7.75 -13.48 0.17
C LEU A 166 -9.17 -13.52 0.73
N TYR A 167 -9.67 -12.38 1.11
CA TYR A 167 -11.03 -12.24 1.64
C TYR A 167 -12.07 -12.31 0.54
N LYS A 168 -13.11 -13.05 0.78
CA LYS A 168 -14.33 -13.05 -0.03
C LYS A 168 -15.37 -12.12 0.60
N ARG A 169 -16.19 -11.51 -0.25
CA ARG A 169 -17.33 -10.74 0.25
C ARG A 169 -18.32 -11.70 0.95
N LYS A 170 -18.71 -11.36 2.17
CA LYS A 170 -19.74 -12.10 2.89
C LYS A 170 -21.09 -11.85 2.20
N GLU A 171 -21.73 -12.92 1.74
CA GLU A 171 -23.10 -12.88 1.25
C GLU A 171 -24.05 -12.77 2.45
N ASN A 172 -25.13 -11.97 2.30
CA ASN A 172 -26.15 -11.78 3.32
C ASN A 172 -27.14 -12.95 3.36
#